data_46cd5e6cae345e67c8f8654e7d5394f3
#
_entry.id   46cd5e6cae345e67c8f8654e7d5394f3
#
_cell.length_a   1.000
_cell.length_b   1.000
_cell.length_c   1.000
_cell.angle_alpha   90.00
_cell.angle_beta   90.00
_cell.angle_gamma   90.00
#
_symmetry.space_group_name_H-M   'P 1'
#
loop_
_entity.id
_entity.type
_entity.pdbx_description
1 polymer ?
#
loop_
_entity_poly.entity_id
_entity_poly.type
_entity_poly.pdbx_seq_one_letter_code
_entity_poly.pdbx_strand_id
1 'polypeptide(L)'
;MKILELSATELAKKIKAGEITSEEAAKASLEQIAKEDQKIRAYLTVDEEKVLARAREVDAGIRAGKYIGPLTGVPIAVKDNICTKGMKTTCASKILENFVPFYDATAVTRITDAGMVILGKTNMDEFAMGSTTETSAFQVTRNPWDPEHVPGGSSGGSCAAVAAGECFAALGSDTGGSIRQPSSYCGVTGIKPTYGTVSRFGLVAYASSLDQIGPVGKNVADCAALLETITSHDEKDSTSMEREDTDFTSAIGKDVRGMKIGIPKEYLSDGLDADVREAVEQCAAYLKECGAEVEYFDLGLMEYTIPAYYVIAAAEASSNLERFDGVKYGYRAKDYEGLHDMYKKSRSEGFGPEVKRRIMLGSFVLSSGYYDAYYLKALKVRALIKKAFDEAFAKYDIILGPAAPTAAPKIGTSLSDPMKMYLSDIYTVAVNLAGLPGLTVPCSVNEKGLPIGVQLLGDCFREKTLFAAASAIEHVRGEWTLPFARKETLS
;
A
#
# COMPACT_ATOMS: atom_id res chain seq x y z
N MET A 1 -19.55 -16.61 -16.45
CA MET A 1 -18.84 -15.49 -15.80
C MET A 1 -17.78 -16.13 -14.92
N LYS A 2 -16.51 -15.75 -15.07
CA LYS A 2 -15.42 -16.33 -14.31
C LYS A 2 -15.34 -15.64 -12.94
N ILE A 3 -15.26 -16.41 -11.88
CA ILE A 3 -15.25 -15.89 -10.50
C ILE A 3 -14.18 -14.80 -10.31
N LEU A 4 -12.98 -15.02 -10.84
CA LEU A 4 -11.84 -14.10 -10.70
C LEU A 4 -12.01 -12.76 -11.41
N GLU A 5 -12.92 -12.62 -12.38
CA GLU A 5 -13.21 -11.36 -13.06
C GLU A 5 -14.08 -10.41 -12.22
N LEU A 6 -14.80 -10.95 -11.23
CA LEU A 6 -15.59 -10.14 -10.29
C LEU A 6 -14.70 -9.21 -9.47
N SER A 7 -15.20 -8.03 -9.13
CA SER A 7 -14.66 -7.22 -8.06
C SER A 7 -14.93 -7.87 -6.68
N ALA A 8 -14.25 -7.41 -5.64
CA ALA A 8 -14.47 -7.90 -4.29
C ALA A 8 -15.91 -7.64 -3.80
N THR A 9 -16.45 -6.47 -4.12
CA THR A 9 -17.82 -6.07 -3.78
C THR A 9 -18.88 -6.87 -4.55
N GLU A 10 -18.64 -7.17 -5.83
CA GLU A 10 -19.54 -8.02 -6.63
C GLU A 10 -19.52 -9.47 -6.13
N LEU A 11 -18.33 -10.02 -5.84
CA LEU A 11 -18.19 -11.34 -5.28
C LEU A 11 -18.94 -11.46 -3.94
N ALA A 12 -18.76 -10.48 -3.04
CA ALA A 12 -19.46 -10.49 -1.74
C ALA A 12 -20.97 -10.49 -1.90
N LYS A 13 -21.53 -9.73 -2.88
CA LYS A 13 -22.97 -9.75 -3.18
C LYS A 13 -23.44 -11.13 -3.63
N LYS A 14 -22.66 -11.81 -4.49
CA LYS A 14 -23.00 -13.16 -4.97
C LYS A 14 -22.87 -14.22 -3.88
N ILE A 15 -21.88 -14.10 -3.01
CA ILE A 15 -21.75 -15.01 -1.85
C ILE A 15 -22.95 -14.84 -0.91
N LYS A 16 -23.34 -13.60 -0.60
CA LYS A 16 -24.54 -13.32 0.21
C LYS A 16 -25.85 -13.83 -0.41
N ALA A 17 -25.94 -13.79 -1.74
CA ALA A 17 -27.08 -14.34 -2.48
C ALA A 17 -27.08 -15.88 -2.57
N GLY A 18 -25.99 -16.54 -2.14
CA GLY A 18 -25.84 -18.00 -2.24
C GLY A 18 -25.55 -18.49 -3.67
N GLU A 19 -25.18 -17.59 -4.60
CA GLU A 19 -24.83 -17.93 -5.98
C GLU A 19 -23.41 -18.52 -6.09
N ILE A 20 -22.53 -18.14 -5.19
CA ILE A 20 -21.12 -18.55 -5.09
C ILE A 20 -20.84 -18.80 -3.61
N THR A 21 -20.04 -19.80 -3.27
CA THR A 21 -19.55 -20.03 -1.91
C THR A 21 -18.17 -19.37 -1.70
N SER A 22 -17.85 -19.07 -0.45
CA SER A 22 -16.50 -18.59 -0.09
C SER A 22 -15.43 -19.65 -0.42
N GLU A 23 -15.77 -20.94 -0.29
CA GLU A 23 -14.88 -22.04 -0.68
C GLU A 23 -14.59 -22.05 -2.19
N GLU A 24 -15.60 -21.86 -3.05
CA GLU A 24 -15.39 -21.75 -4.50
C GLU A 24 -14.53 -20.56 -4.87
N ALA A 25 -14.74 -19.40 -4.25
CA ALA A 25 -13.92 -18.23 -4.48
C ALA A 25 -12.46 -18.43 -4.00
N ALA A 26 -12.27 -19.07 -2.84
CA ALA A 26 -10.93 -19.39 -2.33
C ALA A 26 -10.21 -20.41 -3.22
N LYS A 27 -10.89 -21.45 -3.72
CA LYS A 27 -10.34 -22.42 -4.68
C LYS A 27 -9.89 -21.73 -5.97
N ALA A 28 -10.73 -20.86 -6.54
CA ALA A 28 -10.37 -20.12 -7.75
C ALA A 28 -9.11 -19.26 -7.55
N SER A 29 -8.97 -18.60 -6.40
CA SER A 29 -7.76 -17.84 -6.05
C SER A 29 -6.54 -18.73 -5.89
N LEU A 30 -6.65 -19.87 -5.19
CA LEU A 30 -5.55 -20.82 -5.00
C LEU A 30 -5.08 -21.44 -6.33
N GLU A 31 -6.00 -21.78 -7.22
CA GLU A 31 -5.70 -22.25 -8.57
C GLU A 31 -4.95 -21.19 -9.39
N GLN A 32 -5.37 -19.92 -9.28
CA GLN A 32 -4.70 -18.81 -9.95
C GLN A 32 -3.28 -18.58 -9.38
N ILE A 33 -3.12 -18.63 -8.06
CA ILE A 33 -1.81 -18.55 -7.40
C ILE A 33 -0.90 -19.69 -7.90
N ALA A 34 -1.38 -20.94 -7.92
CA ALA A 34 -0.60 -22.08 -8.41
C ALA A 34 -0.17 -21.93 -9.87
N LYS A 35 -1.01 -21.27 -10.70
CA LYS A 35 -0.77 -21.04 -12.13
C LYS A 35 0.21 -19.89 -12.40
N GLU A 36 0.03 -18.75 -11.74
CA GLU A 36 0.71 -17.50 -12.10
C GLU A 36 1.84 -17.10 -11.12
N ASP A 37 1.74 -17.44 -9.83
CA ASP A 37 2.68 -16.93 -8.83
C ASP A 37 4.10 -17.48 -8.95
N GLN A 38 4.28 -18.62 -9.61
CA GLN A 38 5.63 -19.11 -9.99
C GLN A 38 6.39 -18.08 -10.84
N LYS A 39 5.67 -17.28 -11.64
CA LYS A 39 6.21 -16.22 -12.48
C LYS A 39 6.20 -14.87 -11.79
N ILE A 40 5.10 -14.53 -11.13
CA ILE A 40 4.88 -13.21 -10.50
C ILE A 40 5.61 -13.09 -9.17
N ARG A 41 5.60 -14.15 -8.35
CA ARG A 41 6.23 -14.20 -7.03
C ARG A 41 5.70 -13.13 -6.07
N ALA A 42 4.37 -13.01 -6.01
CA ALA A 42 3.69 -12.08 -5.14
C ALA A 42 3.58 -12.58 -3.69
N TYR A 43 3.53 -13.91 -3.48
CA TYR A 43 3.37 -14.51 -2.15
C TYR A 43 4.67 -15.07 -1.58
N LEU A 44 4.85 -14.89 -0.26
CA LEU A 44 5.90 -15.56 0.55
C LEU A 44 5.36 -16.77 1.30
N THR A 45 4.08 -16.77 1.65
CA THR A 45 3.42 -17.84 2.41
C THR A 45 1.99 -17.99 1.93
N VAL A 46 1.61 -19.21 1.56
CA VAL A 46 0.23 -19.65 1.30
C VAL A 46 0.04 -20.99 2.00
N ASP A 47 -1.08 -21.18 2.69
CA ASP A 47 -1.43 -22.42 3.36
C ASP A 47 -2.83 -22.85 2.88
N GLU A 48 -2.85 -23.62 1.79
CA GLU A 48 -4.07 -24.02 1.09
C GLU A 48 -5.07 -24.74 2.02
N GLU A 49 -4.59 -25.64 2.88
CA GLU A 49 -5.44 -26.40 3.79
C GLU A 49 -6.16 -25.47 4.76
N LYS A 50 -5.43 -24.52 5.38
CA LYS A 50 -6.02 -23.54 6.31
C LYS A 50 -6.97 -22.59 5.60
N VAL A 51 -6.63 -22.14 4.38
CA VAL A 51 -7.49 -21.27 3.57
C VAL A 51 -8.83 -21.93 3.29
N LEU A 52 -8.82 -23.18 2.81
CA LEU A 52 -10.04 -23.90 2.50
C LEU A 52 -10.85 -24.28 3.76
N ALA A 53 -10.18 -24.62 4.86
CA ALA A 53 -10.84 -24.85 6.13
C ALA A 53 -11.55 -23.57 6.61
N ARG A 54 -10.89 -22.42 6.53
CA ARG A 54 -11.49 -21.12 6.89
C ARG A 54 -12.65 -20.75 5.97
N ALA A 55 -12.53 -20.96 4.67
CA ALA A 55 -13.60 -20.67 3.72
C ALA A 55 -14.87 -21.48 4.02
N ARG A 56 -14.74 -22.76 4.32
CA ARG A 56 -15.87 -23.63 4.77
C ARG A 56 -16.49 -23.16 6.08
N GLU A 57 -15.65 -22.72 7.05
CA GLU A 57 -16.16 -22.14 8.31
C GLU A 57 -16.97 -20.86 8.03
N VAL A 58 -16.47 -20.00 7.12
CA VAL A 58 -17.15 -18.77 6.73
C VAL A 58 -18.47 -19.06 6.05
N ASP A 59 -18.54 -20.03 5.12
CA ASP A 59 -19.79 -20.44 4.49
C ASP A 59 -20.82 -20.97 5.50
N ALA A 60 -20.36 -21.73 6.50
CA ALA A 60 -21.24 -22.17 7.59
C ALA A 60 -21.72 -20.98 8.44
N GLY A 61 -20.84 -20.03 8.73
CA GLY A 61 -21.16 -18.81 9.47
C GLY A 61 -22.14 -17.89 8.75
N ILE A 62 -22.02 -17.77 7.42
CA ILE A 62 -22.98 -17.01 6.58
C ILE A 62 -24.36 -17.63 6.67
N ARG A 63 -24.47 -18.95 6.51
CA ARG A 63 -25.77 -19.67 6.66
C ARG A 63 -26.37 -19.51 8.05
N ALA A 64 -25.56 -19.37 9.07
CA ALA A 64 -25.98 -19.12 10.45
C ALA A 64 -26.27 -17.66 10.78
N GLY A 65 -26.10 -16.73 9.83
CA GLY A 65 -26.27 -15.28 10.03
C GLY A 65 -25.17 -14.62 10.88
N LYS A 66 -24.01 -15.28 11.06
CA LYS A 66 -22.90 -14.78 11.88
C LYS A 66 -22.14 -13.64 11.20
N TYR A 67 -21.96 -13.68 9.88
CA TYR A 67 -21.16 -12.71 9.12
C TYR A 67 -22.04 -11.87 8.20
N ILE A 68 -21.99 -10.55 8.35
CA ILE A 68 -22.84 -9.58 7.63
C ILE A 68 -22.09 -8.41 7.00
N GLY A 69 -20.75 -8.39 7.11
CA GLY A 69 -19.89 -7.31 6.60
C GLY A 69 -19.97 -7.09 5.08
N PRO A 70 -19.47 -5.95 4.55
CA PRO A 70 -19.55 -5.62 3.13
C PRO A 70 -18.78 -6.60 2.23
N LEU A 71 -17.70 -7.21 2.75
CA LEU A 71 -16.82 -8.13 2.01
C LEU A 71 -16.82 -9.56 2.63
N THR A 72 -17.90 -9.95 3.28
CA THR A 72 -18.03 -11.30 3.86
C THR A 72 -17.81 -12.38 2.79
N GLY A 73 -16.95 -13.35 3.10
CA GLY A 73 -16.61 -14.49 2.24
C GLY A 73 -15.52 -14.22 1.22
N VAL A 74 -15.06 -12.99 1.06
CA VAL A 74 -14.09 -12.60 0.04
C VAL A 74 -12.67 -13.03 0.42
N PRO A 75 -11.93 -13.73 -0.49
CA PRO A 75 -10.51 -14.03 -0.30
C PRO A 75 -9.62 -12.81 -0.51
N ILE A 76 -8.72 -12.55 0.45
CA ILE A 76 -7.78 -11.43 0.39
C ILE A 76 -6.35 -11.85 0.73
N ALA A 77 -5.38 -11.01 0.34
CA ALA A 77 -3.98 -11.14 0.70
C ALA A 77 -3.56 -10.11 1.76
N VAL A 78 -2.52 -10.41 2.53
CA VAL A 78 -2.01 -9.54 3.60
C VAL A 78 -0.51 -9.34 3.45
N LYS A 79 -0.05 -8.09 3.40
CA LYS A 79 1.37 -7.76 3.34
C LYS A 79 2.15 -8.36 4.50
N ASP A 80 3.37 -8.83 4.24
CA ASP A 80 4.16 -9.64 5.18
C ASP A 80 4.75 -8.88 6.38
N ASN A 81 4.45 -7.61 6.55
CA ASN A 81 4.73 -6.85 7.78
C ASN A 81 3.51 -6.67 8.70
N ILE A 82 2.36 -7.23 8.35
CA ILE A 82 1.14 -7.18 9.16
C ILE A 82 1.00 -8.53 9.87
N CYS A 83 1.11 -8.54 11.20
CA CYS A 83 1.08 -9.73 12.02
C CYS A 83 -0.23 -10.51 11.84
N THR A 84 -0.10 -11.78 11.47
CA THR A 84 -1.20 -12.73 11.28
C THR A 84 -0.92 -13.96 12.12
N LYS A 85 -1.74 -14.22 13.12
CA LYS A 85 -1.55 -15.30 14.10
C LYS A 85 -1.40 -16.67 13.43
N GLY A 86 -0.33 -17.38 13.78
CA GLY A 86 -0.07 -18.73 13.26
C GLY A 86 0.40 -18.77 11.79
N MET A 87 0.68 -17.60 11.18
CA MET A 87 1.22 -17.48 9.83
C MET A 87 2.53 -16.69 9.86
N LYS A 88 3.57 -17.16 9.17
CA LYS A 88 4.86 -16.44 9.12
C LYS A 88 4.67 -14.98 8.75
N THR A 89 5.36 -14.09 9.45
CA THR A 89 5.37 -12.64 9.20
C THR A 89 6.82 -12.17 9.28
N THR A 90 7.47 -12.12 8.13
CA THR A 90 8.93 -12.01 8.03
C THR A 90 9.40 -10.59 7.68
N CYS A 91 8.50 -9.69 7.28
CA CYS A 91 8.85 -8.39 6.68
C CYS A 91 9.80 -8.52 5.49
N ALA A 92 9.73 -9.64 4.75
CA ALA A 92 10.64 -10.00 3.67
C ALA A 92 12.13 -9.94 4.09
N SER A 93 12.44 -10.19 5.36
CA SER A 93 13.79 -10.09 5.96
C SER A 93 14.22 -11.40 6.57
N LYS A 94 15.50 -11.72 6.39
CA LYS A 94 16.15 -12.86 7.05
C LYS A 94 16.13 -12.73 8.58
N ILE A 95 16.10 -11.49 9.10
CA ILE A 95 16.06 -11.25 10.54
C ILE A 95 14.81 -11.85 11.21
N LEU A 96 13.68 -11.93 10.46
CA LEU A 96 12.41 -12.48 10.94
C LEU A 96 11.96 -13.75 10.18
N GLU A 97 12.85 -14.41 9.44
CA GLU A 97 12.50 -15.56 8.57
C GLU A 97 11.71 -16.68 9.25
N ASN A 98 11.86 -16.83 10.56
CA ASN A 98 11.21 -17.86 11.39
C ASN A 98 10.14 -17.30 12.33
N PHE A 99 9.82 -16.01 12.24
CA PHE A 99 8.84 -15.40 13.13
C PHE A 99 7.41 -15.78 12.74
N VAL A 100 6.70 -16.36 13.69
CA VAL A 100 5.27 -16.66 13.61
C VAL A 100 4.58 -15.92 14.76
N PRO A 101 3.76 -14.91 14.46
CA PRO A 101 3.03 -14.17 15.49
C PRO A 101 2.06 -15.08 16.28
N PHE A 102 1.95 -14.84 17.59
CA PHE A 102 0.96 -15.47 18.46
C PHE A 102 -0.31 -14.62 18.62
N TYR A 103 -0.38 -13.48 17.94
CA TYR A 103 -1.50 -12.52 17.91
C TYR A 103 -1.71 -11.99 16.49
N ASP A 104 -2.90 -11.45 16.25
CA ASP A 104 -3.27 -10.75 15.03
C ASP A 104 -3.08 -9.24 15.18
N ALA A 105 -2.71 -8.58 14.09
CA ALA A 105 -2.89 -7.15 13.97
C ALA A 105 -4.38 -6.78 14.06
N THR A 106 -4.72 -5.61 14.59
CA THR A 106 -6.13 -5.19 14.69
C THR A 106 -6.83 -5.20 13.34
N ALA A 107 -6.16 -4.74 12.27
CA ALA A 107 -6.71 -4.84 10.92
C ALA A 107 -6.99 -6.29 10.49
N VAL A 108 -6.14 -7.26 10.88
CA VAL A 108 -6.34 -8.70 10.61
C VAL A 108 -7.52 -9.25 11.43
N THR A 109 -7.62 -8.89 12.69
CA THR A 109 -8.79 -9.24 13.52
C THR A 109 -10.08 -8.75 12.88
N ARG A 110 -10.12 -7.49 12.43
CA ARG A 110 -11.29 -6.87 11.80
C ARG A 110 -11.75 -7.62 10.53
N ILE A 111 -10.82 -7.96 9.62
CA ILE A 111 -11.17 -8.72 8.41
C ILE A 111 -11.60 -10.15 8.72
N THR A 112 -11.01 -10.78 9.74
CA THR A 112 -11.38 -12.12 10.17
C THR A 112 -12.77 -12.14 10.79
N ASP A 113 -13.09 -11.16 11.64
CA ASP A 113 -14.41 -11.02 12.28
C ASP A 113 -15.49 -10.66 11.27
N ALA A 114 -15.16 -9.95 10.20
CA ALA A 114 -16.06 -9.69 9.07
C ALA A 114 -16.31 -10.93 8.18
N GLY A 115 -15.67 -12.06 8.49
CA GLY A 115 -15.83 -13.30 7.72
C GLY A 115 -15.09 -13.30 6.39
N MET A 116 -14.01 -12.57 6.24
CA MET A 116 -13.14 -12.66 5.09
C MET A 116 -12.13 -13.83 5.22
N VAL A 117 -11.52 -14.23 4.11
CA VAL A 117 -10.59 -15.36 4.04
C VAL A 117 -9.20 -14.88 3.64
N ILE A 118 -8.22 -15.05 4.52
CA ILE A 118 -6.82 -14.68 4.24
C ILE A 118 -6.16 -15.81 3.45
N LEU A 119 -5.74 -15.53 2.20
CA LEU A 119 -5.06 -16.48 1.32
C LEU A 119 -3.60 -16.70 1.73
N GLY A 120 -2.90 -15.63 2.12
CA GLY A 120 -1.50 -15.71 2.44
C GLY A 120 -0.85 -14.35 2.70
N LYS A 121 0.51 -14.39 2.81
CA LYS A 121 1.35 -13.23 3.07
C LYS A 121 2.09 -12.82 1.81
N THR A 122 1.94 -11.56 1.41
CA THR A 122 2.53 -11.04 0.18
C THR A 122 3.92 -10.48 0.39
N ASN A 123 4.77 -10.68 -0.62
CA ASN A 123 6.13 -10.16 -0.65
C ASN A 123 6.16 -8.62 -0.61
N MET A 124 7.29 -8.08 -0.20
CA MET A 124 7.47 -6.65 0.02
C MET A 124 8.96 -6.28 -0.03
N ASP A 125 9.29 -5.01 -0.09
CA ASP A 125 10.64 -4.57 0.23
C ASP A 125 10.94 -4.83 1.71
N GLU A 126 12.18 -5.21 2.01
CA GLU A 126 12.61 -5.57 3.37
C GLU A 126 12.27 -4.48 4.38
N PHE A 127 11.50 -4.82 5.43
CA PHE A 127 10.98 -3.89 6.46
C PHE A 127 10.28 -2.65 5.88
N ALA A 128 9.64 -2.78 4.74
CA ALA A 128 8.99 -1.69 4.00
C ALA A 128 9.95 -0.58 3.53
N MET A 129 11.25 -0.88 3.42
CA MET A 129 12.32 0.03 3.00
C MET A 129 12.72 -0.20 1.55
N GLY A 130 11.97 0.41 0.65
CA GLY A 130 12.18 0.33 -0.80
C GLY A 130 10.92 0.75 -1.54
N SER A 131 11.04 0.83 -2.87
CA SER A 131 9.97 1.30 -3.76
C SER A 131 9.82 0.39 -4.99
N THR A 132 10.38 -0.85 -4.94
CA THR A 132 10.42 -1.75 -6.10
C THR A 132 10.12 -3.21 -5.79
N THR A 133 10.10 -3.61 -4.52
CA THR A 133 9.98 -5.01 -4.04
C THR A 133 11.14 -5.90 -4.51
N GLU A 134 12.30 -5.28 -4.82
CA GLU A 134 13.53 -5.98 -5.17
C GLU A 134 14.44 -6.23 -3.95
N THR A 135 14.22 -5.53 -2.82
CA THR A 135 15.05 -5.65 -1.61
C THR A 135 14.63 -6.80 -0.70
N SER A 136 13.60 -7.57 -1.06
CA SER A 136 13.19 -8.78 -0.34
C SER A 136 14.35 -9.77 -0.22
N ALA A 137 14.55 -10.33 0.98
CA ALA A 137 15.56 -11.36 1.23
C ALA A 137 15.23 -12.72 0.57
N PHE A 138 14.00 -12.92 0.09
CA PHE A 138 13.53 -14.23 -0.38
C PHE A 138 13.35 -14.31 -1.89
N GLN A 139 12.77 -13.28 -2.50
CA GLN A 139 12.49 -13.30 -3.94
C GLN A 139 12.18 -11.89 -4.47
N VAL A 140 12.33 -11.72 -5.79
CA VAL A 140 11.90 -10.51 -6.50
C VAL A 140 10.50 -10.71 -7.04
N THR A 141 9.56 -9.85 -6.69
CA THR A 141 8.22 -9.83 -7.27
C THR A 141 8.25 -9.14 -8.63
N ARG A 142 7.49 -9.66 -9.58
CA ARG A 142 7.42 -9.16 -10.95
C ARG A 142 6.07 -8.48 -11.22
N ASN A 143 6.09 -7.50 -12.11
CA ASN A 143 4.86 -6.82 -12.51
C ASN A 143 4.00 -7.74 -13.40
N PRO A 144 2.70 -7.94 -13.10
CA PRO A 144 1.83 -8.77 -13.92
C PRO A 144 1.59 -8.24 -15.35
N TRP A 145 1.76 -6.94 -15.58
CA TRP A 145 1.66 -6.34 -16.92
C TRP A 145 2.85 -6.68 -17.80
N ASP A 146 4.05 -6.68 -17.24
CA ASP A 146 5.28 -7.11 -17.88
C ASP A 146 6.29 -7.61 -16.83
N PRO A 147 6.60 -8.92 -16.82
CA PRO A 147 7.50 -9.52 -15.83
C PRO A 147 8.96 -9.06 -15.86
N GLU A 148 9.36 -8.28 -16.83
CA GLU A 148 10.67 -7.61 -16.82
C GLU A 148 10.70 -6.34 -15.99
N HIS A 149 9.52 -5.86 -15.56
CA HIS A 149 9.34 -4.62 -14.80
C HIS A 149 9.02 -4.89 -13.33
N VAL A 150 9.33 -3.91 -12.47
CA VAL A 150 9.01 -3.97 -11.04
C VAL A 150 7.52 -3.73 -10.80
N PRO A 151 6.91 -4.31 -9.75
CA PRO A 151 5.53 -4.00 -9.36
C PRO A 151 5.41 -2.69 -8.57
N GLY A 152 6.55 -2.02 -8.29
CA GLY A 152 6.65 -0.98 -7.29
C GLY A 152 6.83 -1.54 -5.89
N GLY A 153 6.77 -0.68 -4.90
CA GLY A 153 6.95 -1.07 -3.49
C GLY A 153 6.68 0.06 -2.49
N SER A 154 6.69 -0.31 -1.25
CA SER A 154 7.06 -1.62 -0.67
C SER A 154 5.93 -2.66 -0.67
N SER A 155 4.67 -2.32 -1.02
CA SER A 155 3.55 -3.28 -1.10
C SER A 155 3.41 -3.90 -2.50
N GLY A 156 4.53 -4.14 -3.21
CA GLY A 156 4.52 -4.65 -4.57
C GLY A 156 3.87 -6.02 -4.70
N GLY A 157 4.10 -6.94 -3.75
CA GLY A 157 3.43 -8.24 -3.73
C GLY A 157 1.91 -8.12 -3.58
N SER A 158 1.41 -7.21 -2.73
CA SER A 158 -0.03 -6.98 -2.56
C SER A 158 -0.68 -6.44 -3.84
N CYS A 159 -0.04 -5.47 -4.50
CA CYS A 159 -0.55 -4.89 -5.74
C CYS A 159 -0.45 -5.88 -6.91
N ALA A 160 0.65 -6.63 -7.00
CA ALA A 160 0.84 -7.66 -8.03
C ALA A 160 -0.17 -8.80 -7.89
N ALA A 161 -0.45 -9.29 -6.66
CA ALA A 161 -1.44 -10.33 -6.42
C ALA A 161 -2.85 -9.92 -6.90
N VAL A 162 -3.28 -8.67 -6.62
CA VAL A 162 -4.55 -8.14 -7.12
C VAL A 162 -4.54 -8.04 -8.65
N ALA A 163 -3.46 -7.49 -9.24
CA ALA A 163 -3.35 -7.32 -10.68
C ALA A 163 -3.26 -8.65 -11.47
N ALA A 164 -2.70 -9.70 -10.84
CA ALA A 164 -2.63 -11.05 -11.41
C ALA A 164 -3.92 -11.87 -11.21
N GLY A 165 -4.93 -11.32 -10.52
CA GLY A 165 -6.17 -12.04 -10.19
C GLY A 165 -5.99 -13.13 -9.14
N GLU A 166 -4.91 -13.13 -8.40
CA GLU A 166 -4.59 -14.11 -7.35
C GLU A 166 -5.38 -13.88 -6.06
N CYS A 167 -5.90 -12.68 -5.87
CA CYS A 167 -6.84 -12.31 -4.81
C CYS A 167 -7.80 -11.21 -5.29
N PHE A 168 -8.86 -10.97 -4.54
CA PHE A 168 -9.86 -9.95 -4.88
C PHE A 168 -9.50 -8.56 -4.34
N ALA A 169 -8.82 -8.53 -3.21
CA ALA A 169 -8.26 -7.33 -2.59
C ALA A 169 -7.07 -7.71 -1.70
N ALA A 170 -6.29 -6.73 -1.25
CA ALA A 170 -5.17 -6.97 -0.35
C ALA A 170 -5.01 -5.85 0.67
N LEU A 171 -4.35 -6.14 1.80
CA LEU A 171 -3.81 -5.14 2.70
C LEU A 171 -2.36 -4.82 2.34
N GLY A 172 -2.06 -3.53 2.25
CA GLY A 172 -0.72 -2.98 2.16
C GLY A 172 -0.37 -2.13 3.37
N SER A 173 0.85 -1.56 3.37
CA SER A 173 1.26 -0.50 4.29
C SER A 173 1.98 0.60 3.52
N ASP A 174 1.81 1.85 3.95
CA ASP A 174 2.32 3.03 3.27
C ASP A 174 2.98 3.96 4.29
N THR A 175 4.29 4.16 4.14
CA THR A 175 5.12 5.03 4.98
C THR A 175 5.58 6.27 4.20
N GLY A 176 5.73 6.13 2.88
CA GLY A 176 6.16 7.19 1.98
C GLY A 176 5.60 7.06 0.55
N GLY A 177 4.54 6.25 0.36
CA GLY A 177 3.97 5.95 -0.95
C GLY A 177 3.78 4.47 -1.23
N SER A 178 4.11 3.62 -0.26
CA SER A 178 4.23 2.17 -0.46
C SER A 178 2.92 1.39 -0.70
N ILE A 179 1.77 2.04 -0.76
CA ILE A 179 0.51 1.53 -1.34
C ILE A 179 0.27 2.24 -2.68
N ARG A 180 0.40 3.56 -2.71
CA ARG A 180 -0.03 4.42 -3.82
C ARG A 180 0.83 4.24 -5.07
N GLN A 181 2.16 4.24 -4.92
CA GLN A 181 3.08 4.05 -6.04
C GLN A 181 2.96 2.65 -6.66
N PRO A 182 3.02 1.51 -5.90
CA PRO A 182 2.84 0.20 -6.51
C PRO A 182 1.43 -0.02 -7.07
N SER A 183 0.39 0.64 -6.55
CA SER A 183 -0.94 0.63 -7.17
C SER A 183 -0.93 1.25 -8.56
N SER A 184 -0.20 2.35 -8.78
CA SER A 184 0.00 2.94 -10.10
C SER A 184 0.72 1.97 -11.04
N TYR A 185 1.84 1.38 -10.60
CA TYR A 185 2.66 0.49 -11.42
C TYR A 185 1.98 -0.85 -11.76
N CYS A 186 1.06 -1.32 -10.92
CA CYS A 186 0.30 -2.54 -11.16
C CYS A 186 -1.08 -2.28 -11.78
N GLY A 187 -1.47 -1.02 -12.00
CA GLY A 187 -2.77 -0.67 -12.56
C GLY A 187 -3.95 -1.11 -11.70
N VAL A 188 -3.83 -0.98 -10.38
CA VAL A 188 -4.86 -1.27 -9.39
C VAL A 188 -5.19 -0.03 -8.56
N THR A 189 -6.28 -0.05 -7.82
CA THR A 189 -6.64 1.05 -6.92
C THR A 189 -6.05 0.78 -5.53
N GLY A 190 -5.50 1.84 -4.90
CA GLY A 190 -4.98 1.73 -3.54
C GLY A 190 -5.13 3.02 -2.76
N ILE A 191 -5.45 2.93 -1.48
CA ILE A 191 -5.59 4.09 -0.60
C ILE A 191 -4.74 3.97 0.65
N LYS A 192 -3.98 5.02 0.93
CA LYS A 192 -3.45 5.31 2.25
C LYS A 192 -4.43 6.25 2.95
N PRO A 193 -5.14 5.80 3.99
CA PRO A 193 -6.05 6.68 4.71
C PRO A 193 -5.30 7.74 5.53
N THR A 194 -6.01 8.66 6.13
CA THR A 194 -5.49 9.59 7.13
C THR A 194 -4.76 8.83 8.22
N TYR A 195 -3.61 9.34 8.66
CA TYR A 195 -2.83 8.74 9.75
C TYR A 195 -3.71 8.56 11.00
N GLY A 196 -3.69 7.34 11.56
CA GLY A 196 -4.51 6.98 12.72
C GLY A 196 -5.93 6.49 12.41
N THR A 197 -6.37 6.48 11.14
CA THR A 197 -7.67 5.92 10.75
C THR A 197 -7.74 4.41 10.92
N VAL A 198 -6.65 3.70 10.61
CA VAL A 198 -6.52 2.24 10.81
C VAL A 198 -5.45 2.02 11.87
N SER A 199 -5.77 1.20 12.89
CA SER A 199 -4.82 0.86 13.95
C SER A 199 -3.53 0.26 13.39
N ARG A 200 -2.40 0.69 13.96
CA ARG A 200 -1.07 0.15 13.67
C ARG A 200 -0.67 -0.98 14.61
N PHE A 201 -1.53 -1.37 15.57
CA PHE A 201 -1.23 -2.53 16.42
C PHE A 201 -1.06 -3.78 15.58
N GLY A 202 0.12 -4.41 15.71
CA GLY A 202 0.50 -5.59 14.92
C GLY A 202 1.09 -5.29 13.54
N LEU A 203 1.22 -4.01 13.15
CA LEU A 203 2.08 -3.61 12.04
C LEU A 203 3.52 -3.55 12.53
N VAL A 204 4.44 -4.29 11.90
CA VAL A 204 5.87 -4.19 12.20
C VAL A 204 6.38 -2.85 11.72
N ALA A 205 6.85 -2.02 12.66
CA ALA A 205 7.14 -0.62 12.42
C ALA A 205 8.38 -0.40 11.53
N TYR A 206 8.23 0.45 10.51
CA TYR A 206 9.33 1.12 9.84
C TYR A 206 9.54 2.52 10.43
N ALA A 207 8.60 3.44 10.24
CA ALA A 207 8.63 4.79 10.77
C ALA A 207 7.30 5.10 11.47
N SER A 208 7.29 5.05 12.79
CA SER A 208 6.07 5.04 13.62
C SER A 208 5.19 6.26 13.42
N SER A 209 5.76 7.42 13.08
CA SER A 209 5.00 8.66 12.83
C SER A 209 4.45 8.79 11.41
N LEU A 210 4.70 7.79 10.53
CA LEU A 210 4.37 7.83 9.11
C LEU A 210 3.60 6.60 8.63
N ASP A 211 3.86 5.42 9.24
CA ASP A 211 3.29 4.13 8.82
C ASP A 211 1.77 4.12 8.90
N GLN A 212 1.11 3.60 7.86
CA GLN A 212 -0.33 3.40 7.83
C GLN A 212 -0.68 2.13 7.03
N ILE A 213 -1.60 1.29 7.55
CA ILE A 213 -2.22 0.19 6.81
C ILE A 213 -3.32 0.75 5.91
N GLY A 214 -3.46 0.20 4.70
CA GLY A 214 -4.54 0.56 3.81
C GLY A 214 -4.84 -0.50 2.75
N PRO A 215 -6.01 -0.41 2.11
CA PRO A 215 -6.49 -1.31 1.08
C PRO A 215 -5.78 -1.15 -0.27
N VAL A 216 -5.74 -2.29 -0.98
CA VAL A 216 -5.52 -2.40 -2.43
C VAL A 216 -6.67 -3.22 -3.01
N GLY A 217 -7.28 -2.77 -4.09
CA GLY A 217 -8.43 -3.44 -4.72
C GLY A 217 -8.41 -3.29 -6.25
N LYS A 218 -9.30 -3.99 -6.94
CA LYS A 218 -9.44 -3.90 -8.39
C LYS A 218 -10.03 -2.55 -8.83
N ASN A 219 -10.84 -1.95 -7.96
CA ASN A 219 -11.53 -0.67 -8.21
C ASN A 219 -11.72 0.12 -6.91
N VAL A 220 -12.26 1.32 -7.04
CA VAL A 220 -12.49 2.27 -5.94
C VAL A 220 -13.49 1.72 -4.92
N ALA A 221 -14.53 1.02 -5.37
CA ALA A 221 -15.54 0.46 -4.47
C ALA A 221 -14.97 -0.67 -3.57
N ASP A 222 -14.07 -1.49 -4.10
CA ASP A 222 -13.39 -2.53 -3.33
C ASP A 222 -12.52 -1.93 -2.21
N CYS A 223 -11.78 -0.85 -2.53
CA CYS A 223 -10.96 -0.14 -1.56
C CYS A 223 -11.81 0.54 -0.48
N ALA A 224 -12.95 1.15 -0.86
CA ALA A 224 -13.87 1.77 0.09
C ALA A 224 -14.44 0.73 1.08
N ALA A 225 -14.93 -0.41 0.58
CA ALA A 225 -15.50 -1.48 1.38
C ALA A 225 -14.46 -2.13 2.32
N LEU A 226 -13.22 -2.31 1.84
CA LEU A 226 -12.15 -2.86 2.67
C LEU A 226 -11.67 -1.85 3.72
N LEU A 227 -11.57 -0.54 3.38
CA LEU A 227 -11.24 0.49 4.36
C LEU A 227 -12.32 0.59 5.46
N GLU A 228 -13.59 0.55 5.08
CA GLU A 228 -14.72 0.52 6.03
C GLU A 228 -14.61 -0.67 6.99
N THR A 229 -14.21 -1.85 6.48
CA THR A 229 -14.04 -3.06 7.30
C THR A 229 -12.91 -2.92 8.32
N ILE A 230 -11.77 -2.30 7.97
CA ILE A 230 -10.58 -2.25 8.83
C ILE A 230 -10.46 -0.99 9.69
N THR A 231 -11.29 0.03 9.44
CA THR A 231 -11.30 1.28 10.22
C THR A 231 -11.89 1.03 11.60
N SER A 232 -11.16 1.38 12.64
CA SER A 232 -11.64 1.35 14.03
C SER A 232 -10.71 2.12 14.95
N HIS A 233 -11.26 2.69 16.01
CA HIS A 233 -10.45 3.08 17.17
C HIS A 233 -9.90 1.83 17.88
N ASP A 234 -8.69 1.91 18.37
CA ASP A 234 -8.01 0.80 19.06
C ASP A 234 -7.17 1.33 20.22
N GLU A 235 -7.54 0.97 21.44
CA GLU A 235 -6.82 1.33 22.66
C GLU A 235 -5.37 0.79 22.73
N LYS A 236 -5.04 -0.22 21.89
CA LYS A 236 -3.69 -0.79 21.79
C LYS A 236 -2.75 0.07 20.94
N ASP A 237 -3.27 1.04 20.21
CA ASP A 237 -2.51 1.99 19.41
C ASP A 237 -2.85 3.42 19.84
N SER A 238 -1.94 4.06 20.57
CA SER A 238 -2.13 5.44 21.07
C SER A 238 -2.27 6.49 19.95
N THR A 239 -2.02 6.14 18.71
CA THR A 239 -2.20 7.03 17.55
C THR A 239 -3.49 6.76 16.81
N SER A 240 -4.25 5.74 17.19
CA SER A 240 -5.56 5.42 16.62
C SER A 240 -6.57 6.51 16.96
N MET A 241 -7.28 7.01 15.94
CA MET A 241 -8.23 8.11 16.07
C MET A 241 -9.66 7.60 16.11
N GLU A 242 -10.50 8.22 16.95
CA GLU A 242 -11.94 8.00 16.89
C GLU A 242 -12.53 8.69 15.66
N ARG A 243 -13.43 7.99 14.96
CA ARG A 243 -14.16 8.51 13.79
C ARG A 243 -15.61 8.10 13.85
N GLU A 244 -16.50 9.05 13.61
CA GLU A 244 -17.94 8.80 13.44
C GLU A 244 -18.27 8.44 11.97
N ASP A 245 -17.54 9.03 11.02
CA ASP A 245 -17.79 8.89 9.57
C ASP A 245 -16.89 7.81 8.95
N THR A 246 -17.36 6.56 9.03
CA THR A 246 -16.64 5.38 8.50
C THR A 246 -17.37 4.66 7.36
N ASP A 247 -18.54 5.15 6.95
CA ASP A 247 -19.33 4.63 5.81
C ASP A 247 -18.75 5.17 4.49
N PHE A 248 -17.61 4.61 4.08
CA PHE A 248 -16.88 5.05 2.88
C PHE A 248 -17.57 4.61 1.58
N THR A 249 -18.27 3.49 1.61
CA THR A 249 -18.98 2.96 0.44
C THR A 249 -20.11 3.87 -0.02
N SER A 250 -20.70 4.67 0.88
CA SER A 250 -21.73 5.65 0.56
C SER A 250 -21.26 6.78 -0.37
N ALA A 251 -19.94 6.97 -0.50
CA ALA A 251 -19.35 7.99 -1.36
C ALA A 251 -19.23 7.56 -2.83
N ILE A 252 -19.35 6.26 -3.12
CA ILE A 252 -19.21 5.72 -4.47
C ILE A 252 -20.36 6.23 -5.35
N GLY A 253 -20.02 6.80 -6.51
CA GLY A 253 -20.99 7.35 -7.47
C GLY A 253 -21.64 8.67 -7.04
N LYS A 254 -21.13 9.32 -5.98
CA LYS A 254 -21.62 10.66 -5.60
C LYS A 254 -21.19 11.71 -6.61
N ASP A 255 -22.05 12.72 -6.76
CA ASP A 255 -21.83 13.87 -7.64
C ASP A 255 -20.61 14.69 -7.19
N VAL A 256 -19.78 15.09 -8.15
CA VAL A 256 -18.57 15.90 -7.94
C VAL A 256 -18.70 17.31 -8.53
N ARG A 257 -19.89 17.73 -8.98
CA ARG A 257 -20.14 19.07 -9.51
C ARG A 257 -19.82 20.15 -8.47
N GLY A 258 -19.04 21.15 -8.92
CA GLY A 258 -18.58 22.24 -8.07
C GLY A 258 -17.43 21.84 -7.12
N MET A 259 -16.97 20.59 -7.12
CA MET A 259 -15.77 20.19 -6.37
C MET A 259 -14.55 20.91 -6.93
N LYS A 260 -13.75 21.52 -6.07
CA LYS A 260 -12.55 22.27 -6.44
C LYS A 260 -11.32 21.37 -6.40
N ILE A 261 -10.69 21.20 -7.54
CA ILE A 261 -9.50 20.35 -7.72
C ILE A 261 -8.30 21.24 -7.97
N GLY A 262 -7.30 21.19 -7.11
CA GLY A 262 -6.02 21.88 -7.30
C GLY A 262 -4.96 20.94 -7.91
N ILE A 263 -4.23 21.42 -8.91
CA ILE A 263 -3.06 20.72 -9.45
C ILE A 263 -1.81 21.56 -9.14
N PRO A 264 -0.89 21.10 -8.28
CA PRO A 264 0.37 21.80 -8.06
C PRO A 264 1.20 21.87 -9.35
N LYS A 265 1.65 23.06 -9.72
CA LYS A 265 2.51 23.24 -10.92
C LYS A 265 3.81 22.47 -10.79
N GLU A 266 4.35 22.39 -9.58
CA GLU A 266 5.56 21.64 -9.27
C GLU A 266 5.42 20.13 -9.55
N TYR A 267 4.20 19.59 -9.49
CA TYR A 267 3.93 18.19 -9.82
C TYR A 267 4.07 17.90 -11.33
N LEU A 268 3.98 18.93 -12.15
CA LEU A 268 4.11 18.85 -13.61
C LEU A 268 5.43 19.49 -14.12
N SER A 269 6.45 19.59 -13.26
CA SER A 269 7.75 20.15 -13.59
C SER A 269 8.63 19.20 -14.42
N ASP A 270 9.83 19.63 -14.76
CA ASP A 270 10.84 18.82 -15.44
C ASP A 270 11.19 17.58 -14.64
N GLY A 271 11.35 16.43 -15.31
CA GLY A 271 11.60 15.13 -14.69
C GLY A 271 10.38 14.23 -14.57
N LEU A 272 9.18 14.72 -14.87
CA LEU A 272 7.98 13.91 -15.05
C LEU A 272 7.90 13.39 -16.48
N ASP A 273 7.75 12.08 -16.67
CA ASP A 273 7.54 11.48 -17.98
C ASP A 273 6.28 12.04 -18.67
N ALA A 274 6.34 12.20 -20.00
CA ALA A 274 5.26 12.76 -20.78
C ALA A 274 3.95 11.97 -20.61
N ASP A 275 4.02 10.63 -20.62
CA ASP A 275 2.88 9.72 -20.45
C ASP A 275 2.20 9.93 -19.09
N VAL A 276 2.98 10.21 -18.03
CA VAL A 276 2.44 10.46 -16.69
C VAL A 276 1.78 11.84 -16.61
N ARG A 277 2.38 12.86 -17.26
CA ARG A 277 1.79 14.19 -17.40
C ARG A 277 0.44 14.11 -18.09
N GLU A 278 0.38 13.41 -19.23
CA GLU A 278 -0.84 13.22 -20.00
C GLU A 278 -1.93 12.52 -19.16
N ALA A 279 -1.57 11.50 -18.38
CA ALA A 279 -2.50 10.82 -17.49
C ALA A 279 -3.10 11.77 -16.42
N VAL A 280 -2.32 12.66 -15.82
CA VAL A 280 -2.83 13.67 -14.88
C VAL A 280 -3.79 14.65 -15.58
N GLU A 281 -3.42 15.15 -16.76
CA GLU A 281 -4.25 16.05 -17.56
C GLU A 281 -5.54 15.38 -18.01
N GLN A 282 -5.49 14.12 -18.40
CA GLN A 282 -6.66 13.32 -18.77
C GLN A 282 -7.62 13.13 -17.60
N CYS A 283 -7.11 12.78 -16.41
CA CYS A 283 -7.94 12.67 -15.19
C CYS A 283 -8.55 14.02 -14.80
N ALA A 284 -7.81 15.13 -14.98
CA ALA A 284 -8.34 16.47 -14.79
C ALA A 284 -9.49 16.77 -15.76
N ALA A 285 -9.38 16.32 -17.01
CA ALA A 285 -10.44 16.45 -18.02
C ALA A 285 -11.68 15.61 -17.64
N TYR A 286 -11.50 14.38 -17.15
CA TYR A 286 -12.60 13.53 -16.66
C TYR A 286 -13.37 14.19 -15.52
N LEU A 287 -12.67 14.77 -14.55
CA LEU A 287 -13.30 15.48 -13.42
C LEU A 287 -14.05 16.75 -13.90
N LYS A 288 -13.50 17.49 -14.88
CA LYS A 288 -14.19 18.63 -15.51
C LYS A 288 -15.46 18.19 -16.24
N GLU A 289 -15.43 17.06 -16.96
CA GLU A 289 -16.61 16.49 -17.62
C GLU A 289 -17.72 16.18 -16.61
N CYS A 290 -17.36 15.74 -15.41
CA CYS A 290 -18.28 15.55 -14.29
C CYS A 290 -18.69 16.85 -13.58
N GLY A 291 -18.23 18.02 -14.03
CA GLY A 291 -18.61 19.34 -13.50
C GLY A 291 -17.75 19.84 -12.35
N ALA A 292 -16.59 19.24 -12.09
CA ALA A 292 -15.64 19.77 -11.13
C ALA A 292 -14.87 20.98 -11.70
N GLU A 293 -14.41 21.87 -10.81
CA GLU A 293 -13.57 23.02 -11.15
C GLU A 293 -12.10 22.64 -10.95
N VAL A 294 -11.26 22.81 -11.99
CA VAL A 294 -9.84 22.44 -11.93
C VAL A 294 -8.97 23.66 -12.14
N GLU A 295 -8.06 23.90 -11.20
CA GLU A 295 -7.09 25.01 -11.21
C GLU A 295 -5.67 24.52 -10.99
N TYR A 296 -4.69 25.26 -11.55
CA TYR A 296 -3.26 25.09 -11.27
C TYR A 296 -2.81 26.10 -10.24
N PHE A 297 -2.01 25.65 -9.25
CA PHE A 297 -1.53 26.52 -8.17
C PHE A 297 -0.08 26.17 -7.79
N ASP A 298 0.53 27.03 -6.99
CA ASP A 298 1.89 26.82 -6.47
C ASP A 298 1.77 26.27 -5.04
N LEU A 299 2.23 25.03 -4.79
CA LEU A 299 2.21 24.39 -3.46
C LEU A 299 3.43 24.80 -2.63
N GLY A 300 4.60 24.93 -3.27
CA GLY A 300 5.87 25.21 -2.62
C GLY A 300 6.47 24.04 -1.83
N LEU A 301 7.70 24.22 -1.35
CA LEU A 301 8.40 23.30 -0.44
C LEU A 301 8.65 21.86 -0.96
N MET A 302 8.34 21.56 -2.23
CA MET A 302 8.49 20.21 -2.78
C MET A 302 9.95 19.72 -2.77
N GLU A 303 10.90 20.62 -2.96
CA GLU A 303 12.35 20.34 -2.91
C GLU A 303 12.84 19.83 -1.54
N TYR A 304 12.10 20.11 -0.47
CA TYR A 304 12.43 19.69 0.90
C TYR A 304 11.75 18.38 1.33
N THR A 305 10.81 17.86 0.56
CA THR A 305 10.00 16.70 0.97
C THR A 305 10.83 15.43 1.08
N ILE A 306 11.64 15.11 0.06
CA ILE A 306 12.51 13.94 0.04
C ILE A 306 13.55 14.01 1.18
N PRO A 307 14.35 15.09 1.33
CA PRO A 307 15.30 15.20 2.42
C PRO A 307 14.66 15.08 3.81
N ALA A 308 13.55 15.78 4.05
CA ALA A 308 12.84 15.71 5.34
C ALA A 308 12.33 14.30 5.63
N TYR A 309 11.73 13.64 4.63
CA TYR A 309 11.23 12.28 4.77
C TYR A 309 12.36 11.29 5.14
N TYR A 310 13.45 11.26 4.37
CA TYR A 310 14.51 10.27 4.62
C TYR A 310 15.24 10.50 5.93
N VAL A 311 15.38 11.74 6.40
CA VAL A 311 15.94 12.03 7.72
C VAL A 311 15.01 11.50 8.83
N ILE A 312 13.72 11.81 8.78
CA ILE A 312 12.76 11.39 9.81
C ILE A 312 12.58 9.86 9.77
N ALA A 313 12.34 9.30 8.59
CA ALA A 313 12.08 7.87 8.43
C ALA A 313 13.30 7.02 8.83
N ALA A 314 14.52 7.45 8.47
CA ALA A 314 15.74 6.75 8.88
C ALA A 314 15.99 6.85 10.39
N ALA A 315 15.74 8.01 11.00
CA ALA A 315 15.85 8.21 12.44
C ALA A 315 14.91 7.24 13.20
N GLU A 316 13.63 7.20 12.80
CA GLU A 316 12.64 6.31 13.41
C GLU A 316 12.95 4.83 13.12
N ALA A 317 13.40 4.48 11.92
CA ALA A 317 13.83 3.13 11.57
C ALA A 317 14.98 2.64 12.47
N SER A 318 15.99 3.48 12.69
CA SER A 318 17.12 3.09 13.55
C SER A 318 16.68 2.74 14.97
N SER A 319 15.73 3.48 15.54
CA SER A 319 15.12 3.20 16.85
C SER A 319 14.21 1.98 16.81
N ASN A 320 13.32 1.88 15.80
CA ASN A 320 12.37 0.77 15.71
C ASN A 320 13.07 -0.58 15.50
N LEU A 321 14.15 -0.63 14.72
CA LEU A 321 14.85 -1.86 14.38
C LEU A 321 15.95 -2.24 15.39
N GLU A 322 16.23 -1.43 16.41
CA GLU A 322 17.20 -1.76 17.46
C GLU A 322 16.83 -3.04 18.22
N ARG A 323 15.52 -3.31 18.35
CA ARG A 323 14.98 -4.47 19.05
C ARG A 323 15.31 -5.83 18.41
N PHE A 324 15.66 -5.84 17.12
CA PHE A 324 16.04 -7.06 16.41
C PHE A 324 17.54 -7.33 16.59
N ASP A 325 17.88 -7.94 17.70
CA ASP A 325 19.24 -8.09 18.20
C ASP A 325 19.77 -9.55 18.19
N GLY A 326 18.90 -10.52 17.83
CA GLY A 326 19.23 -11.94 17.86
C GLY A 326 19.27 -12.55 19.26
N VAL A 327 18.87 -11.79 20.30
CA VAL A 327 18.81 -12.28 21.71
C VAL A 327 17.38 -12.58 22.09
N LYS A 328 16.49 -11.58 22.07
CA LYS A 328 15.08 -11.75 22.46
C LYS A 328 14.28 -12.40 21.35
N TYR A 329 14.55 -12.01 20.10
CA TYR A 329 13.92 -12.54 18.90
C TYR A 329 14.73 -12.19 17.66
N GLY A 330 14.37 -12.81 16.53
CA GLY A 330 15.02 -12.61 15.26
C GLY A 330 16.18 -13.59 15.02
N TYR A 331 16.78 -13.43 13.85
CA TYR A 331 17.95 -14.22 13.44
C TYR A 331 19.13 -14.02 14.39
N ARG A 332 19.80 -15.12 14.76
CA ARG A 332 21.07 -15.12 15.49
C ARG A 332 22.15 -15.78 14.65
N ALA A 333 23.29 -15.12 14.52
CA ALA A 333 24.47 -15.68 13.87
C ALA A 333 24.87 -16.99 14.56
N LYS A 334 25.35 -17.96 13.78
CA LYS A 334 25.73 -19.27 14.31
C LYS A 334 27.11 -19.25 14.95
N ASP A 335 28.04 -18.50 14.38
CA ASP A 335 29.45 -18.44 14.80
C ASP A 335 29.77 -17.02 15.27
N TYR A 336 30.07 -16.88 16.59
CA TYR A 336 30.43 -15.59 17.18
C TYR A 336 31.31 -15.76 18.43
N GLU A 337 32.12 -14.76 18.70
CA GLU A 337 32.99 -14.68 19.88
C GLU A 337 32.48 -13.63 20.87
N GLY A 338 31.73 -14.08 21.89
CA GLY A 338 31.16 -13.20 22.90
C GLY A 338 29.96 -12.36 22.42
N LEU A 339 29.38 -11.60 23.34
CA LEU A 339 28.10 -10.93 23.16
C LEU A 339 28.14 -9.83 22.06
N HIS A 340 29.20 -9.04 22.05
CA HIS A 340 29.32 -7.93 21.10
C HIS A 340 29.41 -8.42 19.63
N ASP A 341 30.20 -9.46 19.39
CA ASP A 341 30.35 -10.07 18.08
C ASP A 341 29.03 -10.75 17.63
N MET A 342 28.32 -11.37 18.59
CA MET A 342 26.98 -11.93 18.30
C MET A 342 26.00 -10.87 17.80
N TYR A 343 25.89 -9.72 18.47
CA TYR A 343 25.03 -8.62 18.02
C TYR A 343 25.43 -8.13 16.62
N LYS A 344 26.72 -7.87 16.43
CA LYS A 344 27.27 -7.36 15.17
C LYS A 344 26.98 -8.32 14.03
N LYS A 345 27.30 -9.60 14.18
CA LYS A 345 27.10 -10.61 13.15
C LYS A 345 25.61 -10.86 12.87
N SER A 346 24.78 -11.01 13.90
CA SER A 346 23.35 -11.25 13.75
C SER A 346 22.70 -10.13 12.93
N ARG A 347 22.98 -8.87 13.21
CA ARG A 347 22.43 -7.73 12.46
C ARG A 347 23.05 -7.59 11.07
N SER A 348 24.35 -7.87 10.91
CA SER A 348 25.02 -7.79 9.61
C SER A 348 24.54 -8.87 8.62
N GLU A 349 24.26 -10.07 9.11
CA GLU A 349 23.81 -11.21 8.31
C GLU A 349 22.27 -11.20 8.10
N GLY A 350 21.53 -10.72 9.11
CA GLY A 350 20.06 -10.75 9.12
C GLY A 350 19.42 -9.61 8.33
N PHE A 351 20.04 -8.42 8.28
CA PHE A 351 19.51 -7.27 7.53
C PHE A 351 20.17 -7.11 6.16
N GLY A 352 19.35 -6.77 5.17
CA GLY A 352 19.80 -6.42 3.83
C GLY A 352 20.52 -5.06 3.73
N PRO A 353 21.11 -4.76 2.57
CA PRO A 353 21.92 -3.54 2.40
C PRO A 353 21.16 -2.23 2.62
N GLU A 354 19.92 -2.14 2.10
CA GLU A 354 19.12 -0.90 2.21
C GLU A 354 18.70 -0.63 3.65
N VAL A 355 18.25 -1.66 4.37
CA VAL A 355 17.89 -1.53 5.79
C VAL A 355 19.09 -1.10 6.62
N LYS A 356 20.27 -1.69 6.39
CA LYS A 356 21.51 -1.28 7.07
C LYS A 356 21.86 0.17 6.78
N ARG A 357 21.72 0.63 5.53
CA ARG A 357 21.97 2.02 5.13
C ARG A 357 21.07 2.99 5.92
N ARG A 358 19.76 2.69 6.01
CA ARG A 358 18.82 3.54 6.74
C ARG A 358 19.04 3.53 8.25
N ILE A 359 19.39 2.38 8.84
CA ILE A 359 19.78 2.30 10.26
C ILE A 359 21.02 3.16 10.53
N MET A 360 22.05 3.09 9.69
CA MET A 360 23.27 3.90 9.85
C MET A 360 22.98 5.38 9.70
N LEU A 361 22.21 5.78 8.67
CA LEU A 361 21.79 7.16 8.47
C LEU A 361 20.98 7.68 9.67
N GLY A 362 20.03 6.88 10.16
CA GLY A 362 19.22 7.23 11.33
C GLY A 362 20.05 7.41 12.59
N SER A 363 20.97 6.50 12.86
CA SER A 363 21.89 6.60 13.99
C SER A 363 22.78 7.86 13.88
N PHE A 364 23.22 8.23 12.68
CA PHE A 364 23.99 9.43 12.44
C PHE A 364 23.17 10.70 12.73
N VAL A 365 21.98 10.84 12.17
CA VAL A 365 21.16 12.04 12.35
C VAL A 365 20.62 12.23 13.77
N LEU A 366 20.57 11.14 14.56
CA LEU A 366 20.19 11.17 15.97
C LEU A 366 21.40 11.37 16.92
N SER A 367 22.64 11.33 16.40
CA SER A 367 23.83 11.44 17.25
C SER A 367 24.06 12.86 17.78
N SER A 368 24.79 12.96 18.89
CA SER A 368 25.14 14.22 19.51
C SER A 368 25.85 15.17 18.51
N GLY A 369 25.40 16.41 18.44
CA GLY A 369 25.89 17.43 17.51
C GLY A 369 25.19 17.45 16.13
N TYR A 370 24.48 16.39 15.76
CA TYR A 370 23.72 16.33 14.49
C TYR A 370 22.20 16.35 14.68
N TYR A 371 21.72 16.00 15.87
CA TYR A 371 20.29 15.95 16.18
C TYR A 371 19.55 17.23 15.85
N ASP A 372 20.06 18.39 16.31
CA ASP A 372 19.42 19.69 16.04
C ASP A 372 19.54 20.11 14.59
N ALA A 373 20.70 19.84 13.97
CA ALA A 373 21.00 20.24 12.61
C ALA A 373 20.23 19.47 11.54
N TYR A 374 19.90 18.20 11.80
CA TYR A 374 19.20 17.32 10.86
C TYR A 374 17.82 16.95 11.33
N TYR A 375 17.69 16.23 12.44
CA TYR A 375 16.40 15.65 12.86
C TYR A 375 15.39 16.72 13.27
N LEU A 376 15.74 17.63 14.18
CA LEU A 376 14.85 18.74 14.55
C LEU A 376 14.54 19.68 13.38
N LYS A 377 15.51 19.91 12.51
CA LYS A 377 15.29 20.71 11.29
C LYS A 377 14.29 20.02 10.36
N ALA A 378 14.39 18.70 10.17
CA ALA A 378 13.46 17.93 9.36
C ALA A 378 12.03 17.96 9.94
N LEU A 379 11.88 17.88 11.29
CA LEU A 379 10.58 18.05 11.94
C LEU A 379 9.97 19.43 11.72
N LYS A 380 10.78 20.49 11.74
CA LYS A 380 10.34 21.86 11.41
C LYS A 380 9.89 21.97 9.96
N VAL A 381 10.63 21.37 9.03
CA VAL A 381 10.26 21.31 7.62
C VAL A 381 8.95 20.51 7.44
N ARG A 382 8.78 19.38 8.13
CA ARG A 382 7.52 18.63 8.16
C ARG A 382 6.33 19.51 8.54
N ALA A 383 6.48 20.34 9.57
CA ALA A 383 5.43 21.26 9.99
C ALA A 383 5.09 22.31 8.92
N LEU A 384 6.09 22.82 8.19
CA LEU A 384 5.86 23.76 7.09
C LEU A 384 5.20 23.09 5.88
N ILE A 385 5.57 21.85 5.56
CA ILE A 385 4.90 21.05 4.51
C ILE A 385 3.43 20.84 4.87
N LYS A 386 3.13 20.44 6.13
CA LYS A 386 1.72 20.31 6.60
C LYS A 386 0.97 21.62 6.43
N LYS A 387 1.55 22.74 6.84
CA LYS A 387 0.94 24.07 6.71
C LYS A 387 0.64 24.42 5.25
N ALA A 388 1.55 24.13 4.29
CA ALA A 388 1.32 24.39 2.88
C ALA A 388 0.11 23.60 2.34
N PHE A 389 -0.05 22.34 2.76
CA PHE A 389 -1.25 21.55 2.43
C PHE A 389 -2.52 22.11 3.09
N ASP A 390 -2.47 22.57 4.37
CA ASP A 390 -3.62 23.19 5.05
C ASP A 390 -4.09 24.45 4.31
N GLU A 391 -3.14 25.28 3.84
CA GLU A 391 -3.44 26.46 3.03
C GLU A 391 -4.04 26.10 1.67
N ALA A 392 -3.58 25.00 1.04
CA ALA A 392 -4.16 24.50 -0.20
C ALA A 392 -5.57 23.94 0.02
N PHE A 393 -5.80 23.13 1.06
CA PHE A 393 -7.12 22.58 1.38
C PHE A 393 -8.13 23.59 1.90
N ALA A 394 -7.71 24.81 2.28
CA ALA A 394 -8.61 25.93 2.50
C ALA A 394 -9.29 26.43 1.20
N LYS A 395 -8.76 26.05 0.02
CA LYS A 395 -9.26 26.46 -1.30
C LYS A 395 -9.77 25.29 -2.13
N TYR A 396 -9.16 24.12 -2.02
CA TYR A 396 -9.42 22.94 -2.84
C TYR A 396 -9.96 21.80 -2.00
N ASP A 397 -10.90 21.05 -2.54
CA ASP A 397 -11.42 19.83 -1.92
C ASP A 397 -10.47 18.65 -2.14
N ILE A 398 -9.76 18.66 -3.28
CA ILE A 398 -8.82 17.62 -3.69
C ILE A 398 -7.59 18.25 -4.34
N ILE A 399 -6.43 17.64 -4.13
CA ILE A 399 -5.22 17.87 -4.90
C ILE A 399 -4.99 16.65 -5.81
N LEU A 400 -4.88 16.88 -7.13
CA LEU A 400 -4.61 15.85 -8.13
C LEU A 400 -3.13 15.93 -8.55
N GLY A 401 -2.49 14.77 -8.69
CA GLY A 401 -1.11 14.70 -9.17
C GLY A 401 -0.67 13.29 -9.56
N PRO A 402 0.58 13.14 -10.00
CA PRO A 402 1.16 11.84 -10.33
C PRO A 402 1.41 11.01 -9.07
N ALA A 403 1.27 9.68 -9.17
CA ALA A 403 1.63 8.75 -8.10
C ALA A 403 3.12 8.36 -8.15
N ALA A 404 3.75 8.49 -9.33
CA ALA A 404 5.18 8.23 -9.56
C ALA A 404 5.65 9.08 -10.76
N PRO A 405 6.97 9.37 -10.88
CA PRO A 405 7.48 10.19 -11.99
C PRO A 405 7.47 9.49 -13.35
N THR A 406 7.43 8.16 -13.37
CA THR A 406 7.52 7.31 -14.57
C THR A 406 6.53 6.16 -14.49
N ALA A 407 6.30 5.45 -15.59
CA ALA A 407 5.75 4.11 -15.54
C ALA A 407 6.75 3.15 -14.84
N ALA A 408 6.33 1.91 -14.55
CA ALA A 408 7.16 0.93 -13.86
C ALA A 408 8.52 0.73 -14.55
N PRO A 409 9.67 0.93 -13.86
CA PRO A 409 11.00 0.69 -14.43
C PRO A 409 11.31 -0.82 -14.54
N LYS A 410 12.32 -1.16 -15.34
CA LYS A 410 12.82 -2.54 -15.43
C LYS A 410 13.49 -2.97 -14.12
N ILE A 411 13.37 -4.24 -13.81
CA ILE A 411 14.07 -4.90 -12.69
C ILE A 411 15.58 -4.63 -12.80
N GLY A 412 16.20 -4.30 -11.67
CA GLY A 412 17.64 -3.99 -11.57
C GLY A 412 17.98 -2.51 -11.77
N THR A 413 17.10 -1.70 -12.35
CA THR A 413 17.37 -0.28 -12.64
C THR A 413 17.58 0.54 -11.36
N SER A 414 16.75 0.34 -10.34
CA SER A 414 16.79 1.12 -9.09
C SER A 414 17.85 0.61 -8.10
N LEU A 415 18.20 -0.67 -8.14
CA LEU A 415 19.24 -1.25 -7.27
C LEU A 415 20.64 -0.71 -7.59
N SER A 416 20.91 -0.36 -8.85
CA SER A 416 22.18 0.19 -9.29
C SER A 416 22.39 1.65 -8.89
N ASP A 417 21.31 2.38 -8.58
CA ASP A 417 21.33 3.80 -8.21
C ASP A 417 20.24 4.10 -7.15
N PRO A 418 20.61 4.11 -5.86
CA PRO A 418 19.67 4.41 -4.78
C PRO A 418 18.97 5.76 -4.90
N MET A 419 19.59 6.76 -5.55
CA MET A 419 18.96 8.07 -5.74
C MET A 419 17.75 7.98 -6.68
N LYS A 420 17.79 7.11 -7.71
CA LYS A 420 16.62 6.87 -8.57
C LYS A 420 15.46 6.27 -7.80
N MET A 421 15.74 5.33 -6.88
CA MET A 421 14.72 4.77 -6.01
C MET A 421 14.12 5.86 -5.10
N TYR A 422 14.95 6.73 -4.51
CA TYR A 422 14.46 7.79 -3.62
C TYR A 422 13.65 8.85 -4.38
N LEU A 423 14.05 9.20 -5.60
CA LEU A 423 13.30 10.15 -6.43
C LEU A 423 11.96 9.60 -6.93
N SER A 424 11.78 8.27 -6.97
CA SER A 424 10.47 7.69 -7.32
C SER A 424 9.37 8.02 -6.30
N ASP A 425 9.74 8.42 -5.08
CA ASP A 425 8.82 8.74 -4.00
C ASP A 425 8.48 10.25 -3.92
N ILE A 426 9.00 11.08 -4.85
CA ILE A 426 8.91 12.56 -4.78
C ILE A 426 7.48 13.09 -4.64
N TYR A 427 6.50 12.43 -5.25
CA TYR A 427 5.10 12.85 -5.22
C TYR A 427 4.30 12.27 -4.06
N THR A 428 4.84 11.27 -3.36
CA THR A 428 4.08 10.52 -2.36
C THR A 428 4.48 10.82 -0.92
N VAL A 429 5.77 11.09 -0.65
CA VAL A 429 6.27 11.26 0.74
C VAL A 429 5.68 12.46 1.47
N ALA A 430 5.38 13.55 0.75
CA ALA A 430 4.77 14.74 1.35
C ALA A 430 3.43 14.44 2.02
N VAL A 431 2.66 13.52 1.46
CA VAL A 431 1.35 13.08 1.96
C VAL A 431 1.48 12.38 3.32
N ASN A 432 2.53 11.55 3.49
CA ASN A 432 2.82 10.90 4.78
C ASN A 432 3.35 11.91 5.80
N LEU A 433 4.25 12.81 5.40
CA LEU A 433 4.76 13.87 6.27
C LEU A 433 3.63 14.75 6.82
N ALA A 434 2.63 15.05 5.99
CA ALA A 434 1.47 15.85 6.38
C ALA A 434 0.34 15.04 7.06
N GLY A 435 0.43 13.70 7.11
CA GLY A 435 -0.59 12.82 7.70
C GLY A 435 -1.88 12.67 6.89
N LEU A 436 -1.90 13.15 5.64
CA LEU A 436 -3.08 13.24 4.77
C LEU A 436 -3.47 11.88 4.17
N PRO A 437 -4.75 11.67 3.78
CA PRO A 437 -5.15 10.56 2.96
C PRO A 437 -4.74 10.78 1.50
N GLY A 438 -4.41 9.68 0.81
CA GLY A 438 -4.10 9.69 -0.63
C GLY A 438 -4.57 8.41 -1.29
N LEU A 439 -5.25 8.53 -2.42
CA LEU A 439 -5.82 7.43 -3.18
C LEU A 439 -5.25 7.44 -4.59
N THR A 440 -4.77 6.29 -5.07
CA THR A 440 -4.32 6.11 -6.44
C THR A 440 -5.34 5.32 -7.23
N VAL A 441 -5.65 5.80 -8.44
CA VAL A 441 -6.47 5.11 -9.42
C VAL A 441 -5.72 4.94 -10.74
N PRO A 442 -5.88 3.81 -11.46
CA PRO A 442 -5.36 3.66 -12.80
C PRO A 442 -6.04 4.68 -13.74
N CYS A 443 -5.28 5.29 -14.64
CA CYS A 443 -5.79 6.24 -15.62
C CYS A 443 -5.63 5.73 -17.06
N SER A 444 -4.42 5.41 -17.46
CA SER A 444 -4.07 5.04 -18.83
C SER A 444 -3.04 3.89 -18.88
N VAL A 445 -2.78 3.42 -20.09
CA VAL A 445 -1.70 2.47 -20.40
C VAL A 445 -0.83 3.15 -21.44
N ASN A 446 0.48 3.17 -21.21
CA ASN A 446 1.43 3.77 -22.13
C ASN A 446 1.68 2.91 -23.39
N GLU A 447 2.47 3.42 -24.34
CA GLU A 447 2.80 2.71 -25.59
C GLU A 447 3.50 1.36 -25.38
N LYS A 448 4.15 1.16 -24.21
CA LYS A 448 4.80 -0.11 -23.83
C LYS A 448 3.86 -1.10 -23.17
N GLY A 449 2.58 -0.76 -23.03
CA GLY A 449 1.58 -1.60 -22.37
C GLY A 449 1.63 -1.56 -20.84
N LEU A 450 2.36 -0.62 -20.24
CA LEU A 450 2.45 -0.46 -18.78
C LEU A 450 1.40 0.54 -18.26
N PRO A 451 0.74 0.26 -17.13
CA PRO A 451 -0.26 1.14 -16.58
C PRO A 451 0.35 2.39 -15.95
N ILE A 452 -0.42 3.46 -15.97
CA ILE A 452 -0.14 4.72 -15.30
C ILE A 452 -1.32 5.07 -14.42
N GLY A 453 -1.06 5.31 -13.13
CA GLY A 453 -2.03 5.79 -12.17
C GLY A 453 -1.75 7.21 -11.74
N VAL A 454 -2.82 7.90 -11.34
CA VAL A 454 -2.76 9.21 -10.72
C VAL A 454 -3.17 9.13 -9.27
N GLN A 455 -2.71 10.07 -8.43
CA GLN A 455 -3.15 10.14 -7.05
C GLN A 455 -4.04 11.36 -6.80
N LEU A 456 -5.04 11.14 -5.96
CA LEU A 456 -5.91 12.15 -5.38
C LEU A 456 -5.55 12.29 -3.90
N LEU A 457 -5.32 13.52 -3.44
CA LEU A 457 -5.02 13.83 -2.05
C LEU A 457 -6.19 14.60 -1.46
N GLY A 458 -6.59 14.26 -0.25
CA GLY A 458 -7.64 14.96 0.51
C GLY A 458 -7.09 15.56 1.80
N ASP A 459 -7.85 16.47 2.39
CA ASP A 459 -7.58 16.87 3.75
C ASP A 459 -7.80 15.72 4.74
N CYS A 460 -7.30 15.84 5.96
CA CYS A 460 -7.45 14.82 6.98
C CYS A 460 -8.94 14.44 7.17
N PHE A 461 -9.20 13.14 7.21
CA PHE A 461 -10.54 12.54 7.38
C PHE A 461 -11.53 12.81 6.23
N ARG A 462 -11.03 13.21 5.04
CA ARG A 462 -11.84 13.43 3.83
C ARG A 462 -11.76 12.27 2.83
N GLU A 463 -11.60 11.04 3.30
CA GLU A 463 -11.55 9.86 2.42
C GLU A 463 -12.80 9.71 1.54
N LYS A 464 -13.99 10.06 2.05
CA LYS A 464 -15.23 10.06 1.24
C LYS A 464 -15.14 10.98 0.03
N THR A 465 -14.52 12.15 0.18
CA THR A 465 -14.29 13.08 -0.94
C THR A 465 -13.37 12.46 -1.98
N LEU A 466 -12.30 11.74 -1.54
CA LEU A 466 -11.42 11.00 -2.43
C LEU A 466 -12.16 9.89 -3.18
N PHE A 467 -12.97 9.09 -2.48
CA PHE A 467 -13.74 8.02 -3.09
C PHE A 467 -14.76 8.53 -4.10
N ALA A 468 -15.44 9.65 -3.83
CA ALA A 468 -16.37 10.28 -4.77
C ALA A 468 -15.66 10.69 -6.08
N ALA A 469 -14.54 11.43 -5.98
CA ALA A 469 -13.79 11.88 -7.15
C ALA A 469 -13.13 10.71 -7.90
N ALA A 470 -12.57 9.73 -7.19
CA ALA A 470 -11.97 8.55 -7.81
C ALA A 470 -13.01 7.71 -8.55
N SER A 471 -14.21 7.54 -8.00
CA SER A 471 -15.30 6.83 -8.68
C SER A 471 -15.82 7.58 -9.91
N ALA A 472 -15.79 8.91 -9.91
CA ALA A 472 -16.10 9.72 -11.10
C ALA A 472 -15.05 9.50 -12.21
N ILE A 473 -13.77 9.45 -11.86
CA ILE A 473 -12.70 9.11 -12.83
C ILE A 473 -12.92 7.70 -13.40
N GLU A 474 -13.21 6.70 -12.58
CA GLU A 474 -13.48 5.34 -13.05
C GLU A 474 -14.68 5.28 -13.98
N HIS A 475 -15.73 6.03 -13.66
CA HIS A 475 -16.95 6.07 -14.48
C HIS A 475 -16.69 6.63 -15.89
N VAL A 476 -15.96 7.76 -16.01
CA VAL A 476 -15.66 8.38 -17.30
C VAL A 476 -14.60 7.61 -18.07
N ARG A 477 -13.55 7.09 -17.40
CA ARG A 477 -12.53 6.23 -18.01
C ARG A 477 -13.16 4.98 -18.64
N GLY A 478 -14.23 4.44 -18.05
CA GLY A 478 -14.88 3.21 -18.49
C GLY A 478 -14.11 1.94 -18.06
N GLU A 479 -14.27 0.87 -18.85
CA GLU A 479 -13.73 -0.45 -18.53
C GLU A 479 -12.22 -0.46 -18.35
N TRP A 480 -11.75 -1.09 -17.26
CA TRP A 480 -10.34 -1.28 -16.95
C TRP A 480 -10.07 -2.77 -16.77
N THR A 481 -9.42 -3.37 -17.76
CA THR A 481 -9.13 -4.82 -17.76
C THR A 481 -7.74 -5.10 -17.23
N LEU A 482 -7.65 -5.87 -16.15
CA LEU A 482 -6.38 -6.31 -15.54
C LEU A 482 -5.68 -7.40 -16.40
N PRO A 483 -4.36 -7.58 -16.27
CA PRO A 483 -3.57 -8.46 -17.14
C PRO A 483 -4.07 -9.90 -17.24
N PHE A 484 -4.51 -10.48 -16.13
CA PHE A 484 -4.99 -11.86 -16.09
C PHE A 484 -6.24 -12.09 -16.96
N ALA A 485 -7.13 -11.08 -17.03
CA ALA A 485 -8.33 -11.14 -17.85
C ALA A 485 -8.05 -10.88 -19.34
N ARG A 486 -6.98 -10.12 -19.67
CA ARG A 486 -6.56 -9.87 -21.06
C ARG A 486 -6.01 -11.11 -21.78
N LYS A 487 -5.32 -12.00 -21.07
CA LYS A 487 -4.69 -13.21 -21.67
C LYS A 487 -5.70 -14.23 -22.19
N GLU A 488 -6.91 -14.21 -21.66
CA GLU A 488 -7.95 -15.16 -22.05
C GLU A 488 -8.79 -14.73 -23.25
N THR A 489 -8.71 -13.44 -23.63
CA THR A 489 -9.34 -12.94 -24.85
C THR A 489 -8.48 -13.13 -26.12
N LEU A 490 -7.19 -13.50 -25.96
CA LEU A 490 -6.21 -13.72 -27.04
C LEU A 490 -5.89 -15.20 -27.30
N SER A 491 -6.46 -16.13 -26.54
CA SER A 491 -6.35 -17.58 -26.69
C SER A 491 -7.66 -18.17 -27.24
#